data_4a2bb4821a97bfc7c2e724a07651d799
#
_entry.id   4a2bb4821a97bfc7c2e724a07651d799
#
_cell.length_a   1.000
_cell.length_b   1.000
_cell.length_c   1.000
_cell.angle_alpha   90.00
_cell.angle_beta   90.00
_cell.angle_gamma   90.00
#
_symmetry.space_group_name_H-M   'P 1'
#
loop_
_entity.id
_entity.type
_entity.pdbx_description
1 polymer ?
#
loop_
_entity_poly.entity_id
_entity_poly.type
_entity_poly.pdbx_seq_one_letter_code
_entity_poly.pdbx_strand_id
1 'polypeptide(L)' 'MKLLVYAVHDSISVSFGTPLFCFLEGYARRALIDGYADRPGNPGDFVLYELGTYETDDASFHLHKLPSRVCSLAELVEG' A
#
# COMPACT_ATOMS: atom_id res chain seq x y z
N MET A 1 -3.75 0.61 -20.20
CA MET A 1 -4.57 0.60 -18.98
C MET A 1 -3.70 1.01 -17.80
N LYS A 2 -4.21 1.87 -16.97
CA LYS A 2 -3.47 2.45 -15.86
C LYS A 2 -3.76 1.71 -14.56
N LEU A 3 -2.72 1.27 -13.88
CA LEU A 3 -2.83 0.63 -12.57
C LEU A 3 -2.27 1.56 -11.49
N LEU A 4 -2.85 1.52 -10.31
CA LEU A 4 -2.33 2.21 -9.14
C LEU A 4 -1.29 1.32 -8.46
N VAL A 5 -0.20 1.92 -7.98
CA VAL A 5 0.90 1.19 -7.35
C VAL A 5 1.00 1.59 -5.88
N TYR A 6 0.94 0.61 -5.01
CA TYR A 6 0.98 0.81 -3.55
C TYR A 6 2.03 -0.09 -2.92
N ALA A 7 2.44 0.25 -1.71
CA ALA A 7 3.26 -0.62 -0.87
C ALA A 7 2.94 -0.37 0.59
N VAL A 8 3.15 -1.38 1.42
CA VAL A 8 2.92 -1.28 2.87
C VAL A 8 4.26 -1.09 3.56
N HIS A 9 4.35 -0.06 4.38
CA HIS A 9 5.51 0.19 5.23
C HIS A 9 5.29 -0.45 6.59
N ASP A 10 6.24 -1.26 7.03
CA ASP A 10 6.26 -1.86 8.36
C ASP A 10 7.27 -1.08 9.20
N SER A 11 6.78 -0.37 10.22
CA SER A 11 7.65 0.47 11.05
C SER A 11 8.53 -0.35 12.00
N ILE A 12 8.21 -1.61 12.24
CA ILE A 12 9.04 -2.48 13.08
C ILE A 12 10.31 -2.89 12.33
N SER A 13 10.16 -3.38 11.09
CA SER A 13 11.30 -3.73 10.25
C SER A 13 11.90 -2.52 9.53
N VAL A 14 11.22 -1.38 9.56
CA VAL A 14 11.60 -0.14 8.89
C VAL A 14 11.81 -0.38 7.40
N SER A 15 10.86 -1.06 6.77
CA SER A 15 10.96 -1.39 5.35
C SER A 15 9.60 -1.45 4.69
N PHE A 16 9.60 -1.32 3.35
CA PHE A 16 8.41 -1.51 2.53
C PHE A 16 8.32 -2.96 2.07
N GLY A 17 7.11 -3.47 1.99
CA GLY A 17 6.85 -4.76 1.39
C GLY A 17 6.86 -4.70 -0.14
N THR A 18 6.48 -5.82 -0.75
CA THR A 18 6.38 -5.94 -2.21
C THR A 18 5.29 -4.99 -2.75
N PRO A 19 5.57 -4.27 -3.84
CA PRO A 19 4.55 -3.39 -4.42
C PRO A 19 3.29 -4.14 -4.86
N LEU A 20 2.15 -3.47 -4.72
CA LEU A 20 0.84 -3.95 -5.14
C LEU A 20 0.37 -3.14 -6.33
N PHE A 21 -0.17 -3.81 -7.34
CA PHE A 21 -0.75 -3.17 -8.52
C PHE A 21 -2.26 -3.41 -8.49
N CYS A 22 -3.06 -2.34 -8.47
CA CYS A 22 -4.51 -2.46 -8.38
C CYS A 22 -5.22 -1.42 -9.24
N PHE A 23 -6.48 -1.73 -9.57
CA PHE A 23 -7.32 -0.82 -10.33
C PHE A 23 -7.85 0.33 -9.47
N LEU A 24 -8.13 0.06 -8.20
CA LEU A 24 -8.74 1.01 -7.28
C LEU A 24 -8.05 0.94 -5.93
N GLU A 25 -8.02 2.09 -5.23
CA GLU A 25 -7.45 2.18 -3.88
C GLU A 25 -8.11 1.21 -2.90
N GLY A 26 -9.41 0.94 -3.05
CA GLY A 26 -10.12 0.01 -2.17
C GLY A 26 -9.52 -1.39 -2.15
N TYR A 27 -8.99 -1.86 -3.29
CA TYR A 27 -8.32 -3.16 -3.34
C TYR A 27 -7.01 -3.15 -2.54
N ALA A 28 -6.29 -2.03 -2.56
CA ALA A 28 -5.06 -1.89 -1.78
C ALA A 28 -5.36 -1.89 -0.28
N ARG A 29 -6.43 -1.19 0.14
CA ARG A 29 -6.86 -1.18 1.54
C ARG A 29 -7.26 -2.57 2.00
N ARG A 30 -7.98 -3.31 1.17
CA ARG A 30 -8.37 -4.69 1.46
C ARG A 30 -7.16 -5.61 1.57
N ALA A 31 -6.18 -5.45 0.69
CA ALA A 31 -4.94 -6.23 0.74
C ALA A 31 -4.16 -5.95 2.03
N LEU A 32 -4.20 -4.72 2.52
CA LEU A 32 -3.58 -4.37 3.80
C LEU A 32 -4.23 -5.15 4.95
N ILE A 33 -5.56 -5.20 4.98
CA ILE A 33 -6.29 -5.96 5.99
C ILE A 33 -5.96 -7.46 5.87
N ASP A 34 -6.12 -8.02 4.67
CA ASP A 34 -5.98 -9.46 4.45
C ASP A 34 -4.56 -9.96 4.70
N GLY A 35 -3.56 -9.15 4.41
CA GLY A 35 -2.16 -9.53 4.53
C GLY A 35 -1.53 -9.24 5.89
N TYR A 36 -2.08 -8.31 6.66
CA TYR A 36 -1.38 -7.80 7.85
C TYR A 36 -2.21 -7.84 9.14
N ALA A 37 -3.52 -8.06 9.08
CA ALA A 37 -4.38 -8.01 10.27
C ALA A 37 -3.98 -9.06 11.32
N ASP A 38 -3.47 -10.21 10.89
CA ASP A 38 -3.09 -11.32 11.78
C ASP A 38 -1.61 -11.29 12.18
N ARG A 39 -0.86 -10.31 11.72
CA ARG A 39 0.56 -10.22 12.05
C ARG A 39 0.76 -9.70 13.49
N PRO A 40 1.85 -10.16 14.16
CA PRO A 40 2.19 -9.61 15.49
C PRO A 40 2.53 -8.12 15.36
N GLY A 41 2.24 -7.38 16.42
CA GLY A 41 2.48 -5.96 16.49
C GLY A 41 1.19 -5.17 16.54
N ASN A 42 1.31 -3.85 16.55
CA ASN A 42 0.15 -2.96 16.57
C ASN A 42 -0.31 -2.65 15.15
N PRO A 43 -1.64 -2.54 14.91
CA PRO A 43 -2.13 -2.18 13.58
C PRO A 43 -1.58 -0.84 13.06
N GLY A 44 -1.22 0.08 13.95
CA GLY A 44 -0.62 1.35 13.56
C GLY A 44 0.78 1.23 12.97
N ASP A 45 1.44 0.08 13.13
CA ASP A 45 2.78 -0.13 12.58
C ASP A 45 2.77 -0.41 11.07
N PHE A 46 1.62 -0.72 10.51
CA PHE A 46 1.48 -1.02 9.08
C PHE A 46 0.74 0.12 8.38
N VAL A 47 1.44 0.79 7.47
CA VAL A 47 0.90 1.97 6.78
C VAL A 47 0.97 1.77 5.27
N LEU A 48 -0.16 2.00 4.60
CA LEU A 48 -0.27 1.91 3.15
C LEU A 48 0.19 3.21 2.52
N TYR A 49 1.09 3.11 1.53
CA TYR A 49 1.57 4.24 0.75
C TYR A 49 1.24 4.05 -0.72
N GLU A 50 0.91 5.15 -1.39
CA GLU A 50 0.79 5.17 -2.83
C GLU A 50 2.14 5.56 -3.43
N LEU A 51 2.63 4.74 -4.35
CA LEU A 51 3.93 4.97 -5.00
C LEU A 51 3.77 5.72 -6.33
N GLY A 52 2.64 5.56 -7.00
CA GLY A 52 2.39 6.18 -8.29
C GLY A 52 1.47 5.31 -9.14
N THR A 53 1.72 5.31 -10.46
CA THR A 53 0.92 4.55 -11.41
C THR A 53 1.81 3.77 -12.37
N TYR A 54 1.23 2.73 -12.98
CA TYR A 54 1.87 1.91 -14.00
C TYR A 54 0.96 1.79 -15.19
N GLU A 55 1.49 2.05 -16.39
CA GLU A 55 0.73 1.95 -17.63
C GLU A 55 1.05 0.64 -18.33
N THR A 56 0.02 -0.20 -18.53
CA THR A 56 0.22 -1.53 -19.12
C THR A 56 0.47 -1.48 -20.63
N ASP A 57 0.11 -0.38 -21.30
CA ASP A 57 0.25 -0.30 -22.74
C ASP A 57 1.72 -0.22 -23.18
N ASP A 58 2.55 0.43 -22.38
CA ASP A 58 3.97 0.62 -22.71
C ASP A 58 4.92 0.29 -21.56
N ALA A 59 4.40 -0.26 -20.47
CA ALA A 59 5.16 -0.62 -19.26
C ALA A 59 5.86 0.58 -18.61
N SER A 60 5.29 1.77 -18.70
CA SER A 60 5.86 2.95 -18.07
C SER A 60 5.36 3.14 -16.65
N PHE A 61 6.27 3.57 -15.76
CA PHE A 61 5.94 3.97 -14.41
C PHE A 61 5.91 5.49 -14.30
N HIS A 62 4.92 6.01 -13.57
CA HIS A 62 4.85 7.41 -13.19
C HIS A 62 4.83 7.46 -11.68
N LEU A 63 6.01 7.51 -11.07
CA LEU A 63 6.15 7.43 -9.62
C LEU A 63 6.16 8.80 -8.99
N HIS A 64 5.57 8.90 -7.79
CA HIS A 64 5.67 10.09 -6.96
C HIS A 64 7.13 10.27 -6.54
N LYS A 65 7.53 11.50 -6.31
CA LYS A 65 8.87 11.81 -5.82
C LYS A 65 9.14 11.12 -4.49
N LEU A 66 8.13 11.07 -3.63
CA LEU A 66 8.16 10.35 -2.36
C LEU A 66 6.86 9.57 -2.22
N PRO A 67 6.90 8.41 -1.53
CA PRO A 67 5.67 7.67 -1.25
C PRO A 67 4.66 8.56 -0.52
N SER A 68 3.39 8.48 -0.93
CA SER A 68 2.31 9.27 -0.38
C SER A 68 1.49 8.43 0.60
N ARG A 69 1.39 8.86 1.85
CA ARG A 69 0.63 8.13 2.88
C ARG A 69 -0.85 8.08 2.52
N VAL A 70 -1.44 6.89 2.59
CA VAL A 70 -2.88 6.67 2.36
C VAL A 70 -3.60 6.44 3.68
N CYS A 71 -3.26 5.37 4.39
CA CYS A 71 -3.90 5.02 5.66
C CYS A 71 -3.06 4.00 6.42
N SER A 72 -3.31 3.86 7.73
CA SER A 72 -2.76 2.77 8.51
C SER A 72 -3.76 1.62 8.62
N LEU A 73 -3.28 0.43 8.98
CA LEU A 73 -4.16 -0.69 9.27
C LEU A 73 -5.08 -0.35 10.45
N ALA A 74 -4.58 0.39 11.45
CA ALA A 74 -5.38 0.81 12.59
C ALA A 74 -6.61 1.61 12.16
N GLU A 75 -6.46 2.52 11.19
CA GLU A 75 -7.57 3.32 10.68
C GLU A 75 -8.66 2.45 10.03
N LEU A 76 -8.27 1.32 9.45
CA LEU A 76 -9.20 0.43 8.76
C LEU A 76 -9.91 -0.54 9.70
N VAL A 77 -9.23 -1.02 10.75
CA VAL A 77 -9.80 -2.04 11.66
C VAL A 77 -10.42 -1.44 12.91
N GLU A 78 -10.02 -0.22 13.30
CA GLU A 78 -10.52 0.46 14.49
C GLU A 78 -11.46 1.62 14.16
N GLY A 79 -11.35 2.12 12.97
CA GLY A 79 -12.19 3.20 12.49
C GLY A 79 -13.43 2.69 11.82
#